data_3fb970e9369f4f5a24c3611eede168a6
#
_entry.id   3fb970e9369f4f5a24c3611eede168a6
#
_cell.length_a   1.000
_cell.length_b   1.000
_cell.length_c   1.000
_cell.angle_alpha   90.00
_cell.angle_beta   90.00
_cell.angle_gamma   90.00
#
_symmetry.space_group_name_H-M   'P 1'
#
loop_
_entity.id
_entity.type
_entity.pdbx_description
1 polymer ?
#
loop_
_entity_poly.entity_id
_entity_poly.type
_entity_poly.pdbx_seq_one_letter_code
_entity_poly.pdbx_strand_id
1 'polypeptide(L)'
;MKKRLLSVFLCLCMVFSLVPATVWAETTNGHTHYLCGGSTCNGSGHENETYKTTFEKEIKQEGNTLKIGDKSWAPTKGSNDTFYILPTGTYYLGSDISPEYTIKIENNVTLCLNGHKITAADGMDAIYMTGG
;
A
#
# COMPACT_ATOMS: atom_id res chain seq x y z
N MET A 1 -24.97 -23.64 -48.52
CA MET A 1 -24.09 -22.54 -48.05
C MET A 1 -24.60 -21.85 -46.79
N LYS A 2 -25.87 -21.54 -46.65
CA LYS A 2 -26.42 -20.85 -45.47
C LYS A 2 -26.25 -21.59 -44.15
N LYS A 3 -26.32 -22.95 -44.12
CA LYS A 3 -26.15 -23.75 -42.91
C LYS A 3 -24.71 -23.77 -42.38
N ARG A 4 -23.71 -23.67 -43.25
CA ARG A 4 -22.28 -23.64 -42.84
C ARG A 4 -21.91 -22.27 -42.28
N LEU A 5 -22.47 -21.20 -42.79
CA LEU A 5 -22.25 -19.84 -42.25
C LEU A 5 -22.84 -19.70 -40.83
N LEU A 6 -24.02 -20.28 -40.61
CA LEU A 6 -24.65 -20.25 -39.28
C LEU A 6 -23.85 -21.00 -38.24
N SER A 7 -23.27 -22.15 -38.62
CA SER A 7 -22.42 -22.96 -37.69
C SER A 7 -21.13 -22.24 -37.33
N VAL A 8 -20.50 -21.57 -38.29
CA VAL A 8 -19.27 -20.78 -38.03
C VAL A 8 -19.58 -19.60 -37.12
N PHE A 9 -20.74 -18.95 -37.33
CA PHE A 9 -21.15 -17.81 -36.48
C PHE A 9 -21.44 -18.27 -35.05
N LEU A 10 -22.08 -19.44 -34.88
CA LEU A 10 -22.35 -20.01 -33.54
C LEU A 10 -21.05 -20.39 -32.79
N CYS A 11 -20.09 -20.99 -33.52
CA CYS A 11 -18.77 -21.29 -32.94
C CYS A 11 -18.01 -20.01 -32.52
N LEU A 12 -18.08 -18.96 -33.33
CA LEU A 12 -17.43 -17.68 -32.99
C LEU A 12 -18.03 -17.07 -31.74
N CYS A 13 -19.37 -17.11 -31.60
CA CYS A 13 -20.05 -16.61 -30.40
C CYS A 13 -19.68 -17.39 -29.15
N MET A 14 -19.50 -18.73 -29.26
CA MET A 14 -19.07 -19.54 -28.11
C MET A 14 -17.63 -19.26 -27.69
N VAL A 15 -16.74 -18.95 -28.62
CA VAL A 15 -15.35 -18.59 -28.30
C VAL A 15 -15.27 -17.26 -27.59
N PHE A 16 -16.11 -16.30 -27.96
CA PHE A 16 -16.17 -15.00 -27.26
C PHE A 16 -16.79 -15.07 -25.88
N SER A 17 -17.68 -16.05 -25.61
CA SER A 17 -18.27 -16.24 -24.28
C SER A 17 -17.36 -16.99 -23.30
N LEU A 18 -16.29 -17.62 -23.79
CA LEU A 18 -15.28 -18.29 -22.98
C LEU A 18 -14.05 -17.42 -22.68
N VAL A 19 -13.99 -16.21 -23.20
CA VAL A 19 -13.02 -15.24 -22.71
C VAL A 19 -13.42 -14.94 -21.27
N PRO A 20 -12.67 -15.38 -20.24
CA PRO A 20 -12.95 -14.96 -18.91
C PRO A 20 -12.89 -13.43 -18.98
N ALA A 21 -13.99 -12.77 -18.60
CA ALA A 21 -13.90 -11.35 -18.29
C ALA A 21 -12.79 -11.27 -17.24
N THR A 22 -11.59 -10.94 -17.69
CA THR A 22 -10.56 -10.48 -16.78
C THR A 22 -11.18 -9.24 -16.19
N VAL A 23 -11.86 -9.43 -15.06
CA VAL A 23 -12.17 -8.34 -14.18
C VAL A 23 -10.78 -7.75 -13.92
N TRP A 24 -10.55 -6.60 -14.55
CA TRP A 24 -9.49 -5.74 -14.12
C TRP A 24 -9.92 -5.35 -12.71
N ALA A 25 -9.58 -6.20 -11.74
CA ALA A 25 -9.49 -5.76 -10.38
C ALA A 25 -8.47 -4.63 -10.48
N GLU A 26 -8.96 -3.40 -10.44
CA GLU A 26 -8.12 -2.30 -10.01
C GLU A 26 -7.52 -2.82 -8.71
N THR A 27 -6.24 -3.17 -8.77
CA THR A 27 -5.46 -3.36 -7.58
C THR A 27 -5.38 -1.98 -6.96
N THR A 28 -6.44 -1.63 -6.23
CA THR A 28 -6.30 -0.63 -5.20
C THR A 28 -5.25 -1.23 -4.28
N ASN A 29 -4.00 -0.78 -4.41
CA ASN A 29 -2.87 -1.23 -3.61
C ASN A 29 -3.07 -0.88 -2.12
N GLY A 30 -4.27 -0.51 -1.73
CA GLY A 30 -4.67 -0.18 -0.39
C GLY A 30 -5.37 -1.33 0.31
N HIS A 31 -5.25 -1.39 1.61
CA HIS A 31 -6.01 -2.28 2.45
C HIS A 31 -6.67 -1.49 3.58
N THR A 32 -7.70 -2.08 4.18
CA THR A 32 -8.50 -1.41 5.21
C THR A 32 -8.29 -2.10 6.54
N HIS A 33 -8.00 -1.32 7.58
CA HIS A 33 -8.01 -1.78 8.96
C HIS A 33 -9.17 -1.15 9.73
N TYR A 34 -9.71 -1.91 10.65
CA TYR A 34 -10.62 -1.40 11.65
C TYR A 34 -9.82 -0.88 12.83
N LEU A 35 -10.04 0.37 13.21
CA LEU A 35 -9.39 0.96 14.38
C LEU A 35 -10.16 0.49 15.62
N CYS A 36 -9.57 -0.39 16.40
CA CYS A 36 -10.09 -0.75 17.71
C CYS A 36 -9.20 -0.20 18.82
N GLY A 37 -9.83 0.16 19.95
CA GLY A 37 -9.12 0.63 21.13
C GLY A 37 -8.46 -0.48 21.98
N GLY A 38 -8.52 -1.74 21.55
CA GLY A 38 -8.02 -2.89 22.28
C GLY A 38 -6.63 -3.34 21.84
N SER A 39 -5.76 -3.67 22.78
CA SER A 39 -4.38 -4.13 22.53
C SER A 39 -4.28 -5.51 21.85
N THR A 40 -5.38 -6.22 21.69
CA THR A 40 -5.44 -7.57 21.14
C THR A 40 -6.40 -7.71 19.95
N CYS A 41 -6.71 -6.60 19.28
CA CYS A 41 -7.62 -6.65 18.16
C CYS A 41 -7.00 -7.39 16.98
N ASN A 42 -7.65 -8.47 16.56
CA ASN A 42 -7.32 -9.24 15.37
C ASN A 42 -8.22 -8.92 14.17
N GLY A 43 -9.04 -7.87 14.28
CA GLY A 43 -10.00 -7.46 13.24
C GLY A 43 -11.31 -8.27 13.24
N SER A 44 -11.40 -9.36 13.99
CA SER A 44 -12.62 -10.16 14.08
C SER A 44 -13.69 -9.46 14.91
N GLY A 45 -14.90 -9.37 14.39
CA GLY A 45 -16.03 -8.73 15.07
C GLY A 45 -16.13 -7.21 14.84
N HIS A 46 -15.29 -6.63 14.01
CA HIS A 46 -15.28 -5.20 13.70
C HIS A 46 -15.87 -4.85 12.32
N GLU A 47 -16.46 -5.81 11.64
CA GLU A 47 -16.98 -5.66 10.27
C GLU A 47 -18.03 -4.55 10.14
N ASN A 48 -18.71 -4.23 11.23
CA ASN A 48 -19.75 -3.21 11.28
C ASN A 48 -19.35 -1.92 11.99
N GLU A 49 -18.05 -1.76 12.36
CA GLU A 49 -17.62 -0.57 13.05
C GLU A 49 -17.41 0.62 12.09
N THR A 50 -17.75 1.81 12.59
CA THR A 50 -17.63 3.06 11.85
C THR A 50 -16.18 3.54 11.70
N TYR A 51 -15.27 3.01 12.51
CA TYR A 51 -13.86 3.43 12.52
C TYR A 51 -13.00 2.48 11.68
N LYS A 52 -13.03 2.67 10.38
CA LYS A 52 -12.12 2.00 9.47
C LYS A 52 -11.22 3.01 8.76
N THR A 53 -9.96 2.68 8.61
CA THR A 53 -9.01 3.47 7.81
C THR A 53 -8.56 2.65 6.61
N THR A 54 -8.70 3.24 5.43
CA THR A 54 -8.16 2.66 4.20
C THR A 54 -6.76 3.22 3.99
N PHE A 55 -5.80 2.32 3.82
CA PHE A 55 -4.41 2.66 3.55
C PHE A 55 -4.19 2.62 2.04
N GLU A 56 -3.85 3.75 1.44
CA GLU A 56 -3.86 3.92 -0.01
C GLU A 56 -2.47 3.83 -0.64
N LYS A 57 -1.44 4.19 0.11
CA LYS A 57 -0.09 4.34 -0.44
C LYS A 57 0.86 3.31 0.14
N GLU A 58 1.40 2.47 -0.73
CA GLU A 58 2.42 1.50 -0.36
C GLU A 58 3.77 2.18 -0.15
N ILE A 59 4.46 1.80 0.93
CA ILE A 59 5.89 2.09 1.14
C ILE A 59 6.64 0.79 0.99
N LYS A 60 7.63 0.74 0.13
CA LYS A 60 8.48 -0.43 -0.10
C LYS A 60 9.93 -0.04 -0.33
N GLN A 61 10.81 -1.01 -0.17
CA GLN A 61 12.22 -0.87 -0.50
C GLN A 61 12.59 -1.80 -1.65
N GLU A 62 13.21 -1.25 -2.67
CA GLU A 62 13.77 -1.99 -3.80
C GLU A 62 15.27 -1.73 -3.87
N GLY A 63 16.06 -2.73 -3.45
CA GLY A 63 17.49 -2.54 -3.23
C GLY A 63 17.75 -1.48 -2.15
N ASN A 64 18.48 -0.42 -2.50
CA ASN A 64 18.76 0.70 -1.60
C ASN A 64 17.80 1.88 -1.76
N THR A 65 16.76 1.74 -2.57
CA THR A 65 15.84 2.83 -2.86
C THR A 65 14.51 2.60 -2.15
N LEU A 66 14.09 3.58 -1.35
CA LEU A 66 12.74 3.63 -0.82
C LEU A 66 11.77 4.18 -1.88
N LYS A 67 10.56 3.68 -1.87
CA LYS A 67 9.48 4.12 -2.76
C LYS A 67 8.19 4.35 -2.00
N ILE A 68 7.41 5.31 -2.48
CA ILE A 68 5.99 5.47 -2.12
C ILE A 68 5.20 5.24 -3.41
N GLY A 69 4.47 4.13 -3.46
CA GLY A 69 3.90 3.61 -4.71
C GLY A 69 5.01 3.35 -5.73
N ASP A 70 4.89 3.91 -6.92
CA ASP A 70 5.88 3.75 -7.99
C ASP A 70 6.98 4.83 -8.00
N LYS A 71 6.88 5.81 -7.10
CA LYS A 71 7.82 6.94 -7.06
C LYS A 71 8.94 6.70 -6.05
N SER A 72 10.17 7.01 -6.47
CA SER A 72 11.32 7.05 -5.55
C SER A 72 11.08 8.08 -4.45
N TRP A 73 11.30 7.65 -3.22
CA TRP A 73 11.20 8.49 -2.03
C TRP A 73 12.61 8.89 -1.61
N ALA A 74 13.02 10.08 -2.01
CA ALA A 74 14.35 10.61 -1.73
C ALA A 74 14.40 11.28 -0.35
N PRO A 75 15.54 11.18 0.37
CA PRO A 75 15.72 11.90 1.62
C PRO A 75 15.81 13.40 1.38
N THR A 76 15.36 14.17 2.34
CA THR A 76 15.42 15.63 2.34
C THR A 76 16.50 16.09 3.32
N LYS A 77 17.41 16.91 2.86
CA LYS A 77 18.46 17.49 3.70
C LYS A 77 17.92 18.69 4.45
N GLY A 78 17.93 18.61 5.78
CA GLY A 78 17.71 19.74 6.67
C GLY A 78 18.98 20.54 6.94
N SER A 79 18.94 21.46 7.91
CA SER A 79 20.09 22.30 8.29
C SER A 79 21.24 21.47 8.88
N ASN A 80 20.94 20.51 9.73
CA ASN A 80 21.90 19.66 10.43
C ASN A 80 21.69 18.17 10.19
N ASP A 81 20.52 17.77 9.70
CA ASP A 81 20.10 16.39 9.60
C ASP A 81 19.49 16.10 8.23
N THR A 82 19.44 14.81 7.89
CA THR A 82 18.79 14.33 6.68
C THR A 82 17.66 13.37 7.09
N PHE A 83 16.49 13.52 6.51
CA PHE A 83 15.29 12.74 6.84
C PHE A 83 14.57 12.26 5.58
N TYR A 84 13.89 11.12 5.69
CA TYR A 84 12.79 10.79 4.80
C TYR A 84 11.51 11.44 5.35
N ILE A 85 11.01 12.47 4.70
CA ILE A 85 9.78 13.14 5.14
C ILE A 85 8.58 12.35 4.61
N LEU A 86 7.72 11.87 5.52
CA LEU A 86 6.47 11.22 5.17
C LEU A 86 5.36 12.27 5.20
N PRO A 87 4.83 12.66 4.02
CA PRO A 87 3.79 13.68 3.95
C PRO A 87 2.46 13.16 4.52
N THR A 88 1.54 14.08 4.82
CA THR A 88 0.17 13.77 5.23
C THR A 88 -0.46 12.69 4.35
N GLY A 89 -1.06 11.68 4.96
CA GLY A 89 -1.73 10.58 4.26
C GLY A 89 -1.80 9.27 5.02
N THR A 90 -2.32 8.26 4.34
CA THR A 90 -2.47 6.91 4.85
C THR A 90 -1.55 5.97 4.10
N TYR A 91 -0.68 5.27 4.82
CA TYR A 91 0.39 4.46 4.24
C TYR A 91 0.41 3.06 4.84
N TYR A 92 0.89 2.09 4.06
CA TYR A 92 1.21 0.75 4.56
C TYR A 92 2.55 0.27 4.02
N LEU A 93 3.21 -0.60 4.76
CA LEU A 93 4.43 -1.24 4.28
C LEU A 93 4.09 -2.42 3.37
N GLY A 94 4.70 -2.47 2.19
CA GLY A 94 4.65 -3.60 1.26
C GLY A 94 5.84 -4.55 1.41
N SER A 95 6.87 -4.14 2.18
CA SER A 95 8.05 -4.94 2.50
C SER A 95 8.70 -4.44 3.80
N ASP A 96 9.61 -5.22 4.35
CA ASP A 96 10.54 -4.73 5.37
C ASP A 96 11.38 -3.61 4.76
N ILE A 97 11.62 -2.54 5.52
CA ILE A 97 12.44 -1.41 5.08
C ILE A 97 13.56 -1.12 6.08
N SER A 98 14.71 -0.72 5.55
CA SER A 98 15.88 -0.29 6.33
C SER A 98 16.37 1.05 5.76
N PRO A 99 15.72 2.16 6.13
CA PRO A 99 16.08 3.47 5.63
C PRO A 99 17.45 3.90 6.14
N GLU A 100 18.23 4.55 5.28
CA GLU A 100 19.54 5.11 5.64
C GLU A 100 19.43 6.28 6.61
N TYR A 101 18.31 7.00 6.57
CA TYR A 101 18.02 8.14 7.45
C TYR A 101 16.68 7.93 8.17
N THR A 102 16.51 8.61 9.29
CA THR A 102 15.26 8.60 10.07
C THR A 102 14.07 9.02 9.22
N ILE A 103 12.95 8.33 9.38
CA ILE A 103 11.67 8.74 8.80
C ILE A 103 11.04 9.81 9.71
N LYS A 104 10.91 11.01 9.20
CA LYS A 104 10.22 12.11 9.89
C LYS A 104 8.74 12.09 9.51
N ILE A 105 7.89 11.92 10.49
CA ILE A 105 6.44 11.99 10.34
C ILE A 105 5.98 13.37 10.74
N GLU A 106 5.31 14.05 9.83
CA GLU A 106 4.61 15.29 10.07
C GLU A 106 3.15 15.04 10.46
N ASN A 107 2.36 16.11 10.60
CA ASN A 107 0.97 15.97 11.06
C ASN A 107 0.09 15.13 10.12
N ASN A 108 -0.90 14.43 10.69
CA ASN A 108 -1.94 13.71 9.95
C ASN A 108 -1.43 12.57 9.06
N VAL A 109 -0.48 11.80 9.56
CA VAL A 109 -0.03 10.56 8.93
C VAL A 109 -0.55 9.37 9.70
N THR A 110 -1.11 8.39 9.00
CA THR A 110 -1.44 7.08 9.53
C THR A 110 -0.61 6.03 8.80
N LEU A 111 0.18 5.26 9.53
CA LEU A 111 1.07 4.23 8.99
C LEU A 111 0.71 2.86 9.54
N CYS A 112 0.42 1.92 8.64
CA CYS A 112 0.26 0.51 8.95
C CYS A 112 1.53 -0.25 8.61
N LEU A 113 2.07 -0.97 9.57
CA LEU A 113 3.26 -1.81 9.32
C LEU A 113 2.94 -3.07 8.52
N ASN A 114 1.67 -3.47 8.43
CA ASN A 114 1.21 -4.58 7.60
C ASN A 114 2.02 -5.89 7.78
N GLY A 115 2.45 -6.18 9.02
CA GLY A 115 3.28 -7.32 9.35
C GLY A 115 4.77 -7.17 9.01
N HIS A 116 5.18 -6.03 8.46
CA HIS A 116 6.56 -5.68 8.15
C HIS A 116 7.21 -4.85 9.25
N LYS A 117 8.50 -4.62 9.13
CA LYS A 117 9.29 -3.84 10.09
C LYS A 117 10.07 -2.70 9.43
N ILE A 118 10.36 -1.69 10.24
CA ILE A 118 11.29 -0.61 9.92
C ILE A 118 12.51 -0.80 10.78
N THR A 119 13.68 -0.98 10.17
CA THR A 119 14.95 -1.13 10.88
C THR A 119 15.75 0.16 10.74
N ALA A 120 16.02 0.83 11.85
CA ALA A 120 16.86 2.04 11.85
C ALA A 120 18.30 1.72 11.46
N ALA A 121 18.99 2.66 10.82
CA ALA A 121 20.43 2.63 10.69
C ALA A 121 21.11 2.82 12.05
N ASP A 122 22.35 2.35 12.19
CA ASP A 122 23.10 2.43 13.44
C ASP A 122 23.19 3.87 13.96
N GLY A 123 22.79 4.06 15.22
CA GLY A 123 22.80 5.37 15.88
C GLY A 123 21.66 6.32 15.46
N MET A 124 20.67 5.85 14.71
CA MET A 124 19.53 6.64 14.30
C MET A 124 18.22 6.12 14.86
N ASP A 125 17.23 7.00 14.96
CA ASP A 125 15.84 6.62 15.23
C ASP A 125 15.19 6.10 13.96
N ALA A 126 14.34 5.07 14.06
CA ALA A 126 13.58 4.58 12.93
C ALA A 126 12.56 5.63 12.45
N ILE A 127 11.86 6.23 13.41
CA ILE A 127 10.80 7.22 13.20
C ILE A 127 10.99 8.38 14.17
N TYR A 128 10.87 9.59 13.67
CA TYR A 128 10.81 10.83 14.45
C TYR A 128 9.49 11.54 14.16
N MET A 129 8.72 11.80 15.22
CA MET A 129 7.45 12.54 15.13
C MET A 129 7.67 13.95 15.66
N THR A 130 7.38 14.97 14.86
CA THR A 130 7.25 16.34 15.33
C THR A 130 5.85 16.45 15.95
N GLY A 131 5.82 16.58 17.29
CA GLY A 131 4.58 16.70 18.04
C GLY A 131 3.70 17.82 17.51
N GLY A 132 2.40 17.53 17.46
CA GLY A 132 1.35 18.50 17.18
C GLY A 132 1.01 19.33 18.39
#